data_327fb1734385f06c542218629e2a685a
#
_entry.id   327fb1734385f06c542218629e2a685a
#
_cell.length_a   1.000
_cell.length_b   1.000
_cell.length_c   1.000
_cell.angle_alpha   90.00
_cell.angle_beta   90.00
_cell.angle_gamma   90.00
#
_symmetry.space_group_name_H-M   'P 1'
#
loop_
_entity.id
_entity.type
_entity.pdbx_description
1 polymer ?
#
loop_
_entity_poly.entity_id
_entity_poly.type
_entity_poly.pdbx_seq_one_letter_code
_entity_poly.pdbx_strand_id
1 'polypeptide(L)'
;DGLEIHNQLFLPKDLKPGERRPAIVFVHGGPPRQMMPAYHYMQFYHWAYGINQWLANQGYIVLSINYRLGVGYGRSFRQAANAGVNGNSEYKDVLAGGQYLLTRSDVDPSRVGIWGLSYGGLLTSQALARNSDIFKAGVDLAGVHLEGNSLDPESVSYKSSAISAIDGW
;
A
#
# COMPACT_ATOMS: atom_id res chain seq x y z
N ASP A 1 -4.46 -15.59 -7.79
CA ASP A 1 -5.66 -15.64 -8.65
C ASP A 1 -5.35 -15.25 -10.10
N GLY A 2 -4.10 -14.92 -10.43
CA GLY A 2 -3.65 -14.58 -11.78
C GLY A 2 -3.95 -13.15 -12.23
N LEU A 3 -4.40 -12.28 -11.32
CA LEU A 3 -4.60 -10.88 -11.63
C LEU A 3 -3.25 -10.17 -11.77
N GLU A 4 -3.05 -9.47 -12.89
CA GLU A 4 -1.87 -8.65 -13.12
C GLU A 4 -2.00 -7.32 -12.36
N ILE A 5 -1.02 -7.03 -11.49
CA ILE A 5 -0.97 -5.80 -10.69
C ILE A 5 0.18 -4.92 -11.21
N HIS A 6 -0.18 -3.75 -11.73
CA HIS A 6 0.79 -2.80 -12.26
C HIS A 6 1.40 -1.97 -11.13
N ASN A 7 2.70 -1.95 -11.06
CA ASN A 7 3.46 -1.32 -10.00
C ASN A 7 4.55 -0.41 -10.57
N GLN A 8 5.03 0.51 -9.75
CA GLN A 8 6.20 1.31 -10.08
C GLN A 8 7.35 0.96 -9.13
N LEU A 9 8.50 0.63 -9.71
CA LEU A 9 9.70 0.33 -8.97
C LEU A 9 10.71 1.48 -9.09
N PHE A 10 11.15 1.99 -7.95
CA PHE A 10 12.21 3.00 -7.87
C PHE A 10 13.49 2.31 -7.38
N LEU A 11 14.56 2.48 -8.12
CA LEU A 11 15.86 1.90 -7.80
C LEU A 11 16.88 2.98 -7.44
N PRO A 12 17.76 2.72 -6.47
CA PRO A 12 18.90 3.58 -6.20
C PRO A 12 19.79 3.71 -7.43
N LYS A 13 20.23 4.94 -7.72
CA LYS A 13 21.12 5.20 -8.88
C LYS A 13 22.51 4.58 -8.72
N ASP A 14 22.94 4.36 -7.48
CA ASP A 14 24.26 3.85 -7.11
C ASP A 14 24.26 2.35 -6.78
N LEU A 15 23.16 1.65 -7.06
CA LEU A 15 23.03 0.22 -6.80
C LEU A 15 24.04 -0.57 -7.64
N LYS A 16 24.92 -1.32 -6.96
CA LYS A 16 25.98 -2.11 -7.61
C LYS A 16 25.55 -3.57 -7.78
N PRO A 17 26.08 -4.26 -8.80
CA PRO A 17 25.85 -5.69 -8.95
C PRO A 17 26.24 -6.47 -7.70
N GLY A 18 25.34 -7.35 -7.23
CA GLY A 18 25.55 -8.18 -6.03
C GLY A 18 25.29 -7.47 -4.70
N GLU A 19 24.99 -6.18 -4.71
CA GLU A 19 24.62 -5.43 -3.51
C GLU A 19 23.15 -5.70 -3.15
N ARG A 20 22.87 -5.73 -1.84
CA ARG A 20 21.51 -5.83 -1.31
C ARG A 20 21.16 -4.57 -0.54
N ARG A 21 19.99 -4.02 -0.84
CA ARG A 21 19.48 -2.80 -0.23
C ARG A 21 18.20 -3.05 0.55
N PRO A 22 17.89 -2.25 1.58
CA PRO A 22 16.57 -2.27 2.20
C PRO A 22 15.52 -1.88 1.18
N ALA A 23 14.32 -2.43 1.34
CA ALA A 23 13.20 -2.13 0.44
C ALA A 23 12.00 -1.57 1.21
N ILE A 24 11.20 -0.78 0.53
CA ILE A 24 9.99 -0.17 1.07
C ILE A 24 8.84 -0.35 0.07
N VAL A 25 7.72 -0.84 0.57
CA VAL A 25 6.45 -0.84 -0.17
C VAL A 25 5.70 0.46 0.16
N PHE A 26 5.25 1.15 -0.86
CA PHE A 26 4.31 2.27 -0.73
C PHE A 26 2.91 1.85 -1.16
N VAL A 27 1.92 2.18 -0.34
CA VAL A 27 0.52 1.84 -0.56
C VAL A 27 -0.33 3.10 -0.51
N HIS A 28 -0.96 3.45 -1.63
CA HIS A 28 -1.82 4.63 -1.70
C HIS A 28 -3.13 4.44 -0.92
N GLY A 29 -3.75 5.54 -0.59
CA GLY A 29 -5.12 5.56 -0.06
C GLY A 29 -6.16 5.65 -1.18
N GLY A 30 -7.36 5.75 -0.80
CA GLY A 30 -8.54 5.73 -1.66
C GLY A 30 -9.52 4.72 -1.11
N PRO A 31 -9.63 3.51 -1.64
CA PRO A 31 -8.82 2.81 -2.63
C PRO A 31 -9.02 3.21 -4.11
N PRO A 32 -10.15 3.85 -4.56
CA PRO A 32 -10.35 4.13 -5.98
C PRO A 32 -9.39 5.23 -6.47
N ARG A 33 -8.13 4.90 -6.55
CA ARG A 33 -7.02 5.77 -6.98
C ARG A 33 -6.00 4.97 -7.79
N GLN A 34 -5.09 5.68 -8.43
CA GLN A 34 -3.94 5.12 -9.14
C GLN A 34 -2.74 6.03 -8.91
N MET A 35 -1.62 5.47 -8.49
CA MET A 35 -0.35 6.19 -8.58
C MET A 35 0.13 6.19 -10.02
N MET A 36 0.52 7.36 -10.51
CA MET A 36 1.00 7.56 -11.88
C MET A 36 2.53 7.50 -11.91
N PRO A 37 3.15 7.15 -13.04
CA PRO A 37 4.60 7.28 -13.23
C PRO A 37 5.01 8.75 -13.45
N ALA A 38 4.43 9.64 -12.64
CA ALA A 38 4.59 11.07 -12.68
C ALA A 38 4.08 11.68 -11.37
N TYR A 39 4.26 13.00 -11.21
CA TYR A 39 3.66 13.72 -10.10
C TYR A 39 2.14 13.70 -10.19
N HIS A 40 1.50 13.25 -9.10
CA HIS A 40 0.07 13.08 -9.02
C HIS A 40 -0.65 14.45 -8.91
N TYR A 41 -1.86 14.56 -9.46
CA TYR A 41 -2.66 15.80 -9.38
C TYR A 41 -3.15 16.11 -7.97
N MET A 42 -3.30 15.13 -7.07
CA MET A 42 -3.61 15.33 -5.66
C MET A 42 -2.34 15.62 -4.88
N GLN A 43 -2.34 16.71 -4.10
CA GLN A 43 -1.16 17.23 -3.41
C GLN A 43 -0.41 16.18 -2.56
N PHE A 44 -1.12 15.39 -1.75
CA PHE A 44 -0.46 14.38 -0.93
C PHE A 44 0.30 13.35 -1.78
N TYR A 45 -0.34 12.82 -2.82
CA TYR A 45 0.28 11.80 -3.68
C TYR A 45 1.32 12.37 -4.64
N HIS A 46 1.23 13.66 -4.94
CA HIS A 46 2.32 14.41 -5.56
C HIS A 46 3.57 14.34 -4.68
N TRP A 47 3.42 14.60 -3.39
CA TRP A 47 4.54 14.51 -2.44
C TRP A 47 4.99 13.07 -2.18
N ALA A 48 4.05 12.12 -2.10
CA ALA A 48 4.38 10.71 -1.97
C ALA A 48 5.25 10.20 -3.12
N TYR A 49 4.98 10.64 -4.35
CA TYR A 49 5.83 10.35 -5.50
C TYR A 49 7.25 10.92 -5.32
N GLY A 50 7.36 12.16 -4.84
CA GLY A 50 8.64 12.79 -4.51
C GLY A 50 9.37 12.06 -3.37
N ILE A 51 8.64 11.67 -2.32
CA ILE A 51 9.20 10.92 -1.18
C ILE A 51 9.74 9.56 -1.64
N ASN A 52 9.01 8.83 -2.48
CA ASN A 52 9.46 7.54 -3.00
C ASN A 52 10.76 7.69 -3.82
N GLN A 53 10.88 8.74 -4.63
CA GLN A 53 12.12 9.05 -5.35
C GLN A 53 13.25 9.44 -4.39
N TRP A 54 12.94 10.25 -3.37
CA TRP A 54 13.92 10.63 -2.36
C TRP A 54 14.43 9.40 -1.60
N LEU A 55 13.55 8.50 -1.18
CA LEU A 55 13.92 7.23 -0.54
C LEU A 55 14.84 6.40 -1.44
N ALA A 56 14.55 6.33 -2.74
CA ALA A 56 15.44 5.65 -3.68
C ALA A 56 16.82 6.31 -3.76
N ASN A 57 16.88 7.65 -3.72
CA ASN A 57 18.14 8.37 -3.65
C ASN A 57 18.89 8.20 -2.31
N GLN A 58 18.19 7.81 -1.24
CA GLN A 58 18.78 7.41 0.04
C GLN A 58 19.21 5.94 0.07
N GLY A 59 19.06 5.23 -1.02
CA GLY A 59 19.54 3.85 -1.15
C GLY A 59 18.48 2.78 -0.91
N TYR A 60 17.20 3.12 -0.80
CA TYR A 60 16.12 2.16 -0.68
C TYR A 60 15.59 1.73 -2.05
N ILE A 61 15.23 0.47 -2.18
CA ILE A 61 14.41 0.00 -3.31
C ILE A 61 12.94 0.24 -2.93
N VAL A 62 12.21 1.02 -3.73
CA VAL A 62 10.83 1.38 -3.39
C VAL A 62 9.87 0.80 -4.42
N LEU A 63 8.86 0.06 -3.94
CA LEU A 63 7.77 -0.50 -4.75
C LEU A 63 6.47 0.23 -4.43
N SER A 64 5.97 1.01 -5.38
CA SER A 64 4.65 1.66 -5.29
C SER A 64 3.60 0.79 -5.96
N ILE A 65 2.63 0.30 -5.19
CA ILE A 65 1.65 -0.70 -5.64
C ILE A 65 0.34 -0.03 -6.03
N ASN A 66 -0.16 -0.34 -7.24
CA ASN A 66 -1.51 -0.05 -7.67
C ASN A 66 -2.39 -1.29 -7.47
N TYR A 67 -2.79 -1.53 -6.24
CA TYR A 67 -3.60 -2.68 -5.84
C TYR A 67 -5.03 -2.61 -6.42
N ARG A 68 -5.71 -3.75 -6.51
CA ARG A 68 -7.12 -3.81 -6.95
C ARG A 68 -8.00 -2.89 -6.10
N LEU A 69 -9.14 -2.48 -6.61
CA LEU A 69 -10.01 -1.38 -6.20
C LEU A 69 -9.56 0.00 -6.74
N GLY A 70 -8.33 0.11 -7.24
CA GLY A 70 -7.86 1.31 -7.92
C GLY A 70 -8.58 1.59 -9.24
N VAL A 71 -8.31 2.75 -9.80
CA VAL A 71 -8.87 3.19 -11.10
C VAL A 71 -7.85 3.00 -12.22
N GLY A 72 -8.30 3.04 -13.47
CA GLY A 72 -7.43 2.97 -14.65
C GLY A 72 -7.27 1.57 -15.26
N TYR A 73 -7.67 0.51 -14.57
CA TYR A 73 -7.51 -0.90 -15.01
C TYR A 73 -8.84 -1.60 -15.29
N GLY A 74 -9.91 -0.83 -15.46
CA GLY A 74 -11.22 -1.36 -15.80
C GLY A 74 -12.13 -1.64 -14.60
N ARG A 75 -13.39 -1.98 -14.91
CA ARG A 75 -14.45 -2.13 -13.90
C ARG A 75 -14.21 -3.32 -12.98
N SER A 76 -13.80 -4.47 -13.53
CA SER A 76 -13.54 -5.68 -12.75
C SER A 76 -12.41 -5.51 -11.74
N PHE A 77 -11.41 -4.71 -12.07
CA PHE A 77 -10.34 -4.35 -11.17
C PHE A 77 -10.84 -3.43 -10.04
N ARG A 78 -11.58 -2.38 -10.42
CA ARG A 78 -12.12 -1.40 -9.46
C ARG A 78 -13.19 -1.98 -8.55
N GLN A 79 -13.98 -2.93 -9.04
CA GLN A 79 -15.04 -3.61 -8.28
C GLN A 79 -14.67 -5.08 -8.04
N ALA A 80 -13.44 -5.31 -7.61
CA ALA A 80 -12.94 -6.65 -7.36
C ALA A 80 -13.76 -7.35 -6.27
N ALA A 81 -13.97 -8.64 -6.45
CA ALA A 81 -14.65 -9.46 -5.46
C ALA A 81 -13.84 -9.59 -4.17
N ASN A 82 -14.54 -9.82 -3.06
CA ASN A 82 -13.95 -10.02 -1.74
C ASN A 82 -13.06 -8.84 -1.29
N ALA A 83 -13.45 -7.63 -1.64
CA ALA A 83 -12.79 -6.41 -1.22
C ALA A 83 -13.19 -5.98 0.19
N GLY A 84 -12.42 -5.06 0.74
CA GLY A 84 -12.70 -4.44 2.04
C GLY A 84 -12.37 -5.34 3.23
N VAL A 85 -12.85 -4.93 4.40
CA VAL A 85 -12.45 -5.50 5.70
C VAL A 85 -12.73 -6.99 5.86
N ASN A 86 -13.74 -7.52 5.20
CA ASN A 86 -14.13 -8.92 5.32
C ASN A 86 -13.42 -9.86 4.33
N GLY A 87 -13.01 -9.36 3.18
CA GLY A 87 -12.43 -10.19 2.12
C GLY A 87 -10.96 -9.93 1.85
N ASN A 88 -10.52 -8.71 2.02
CA ASN A 88 -9.12 -8.27 1.90
C ASN A 88 -8.43 -8.69 0.59
N SER A 89 -9.15 -8.69 -0.52
CA SER A 89 -8.55 -9.08 -1.80
C SER A 89 -7.41 -8.12 -2.21
N GLU A 90 -7.56 -6.84 -1.92
CA GLU A 90 -6.55 -5.80 -2.14
C GLU A 90 -5.32 -5.98 -1.24
N TYR A 91 -5.50 -6.48 -0.03
CA TYR A 91 -4.36 -6.80 0.83
C TYR A 91 -3.48 -7.91 0.24
N LYS A 92 -4.08 -8.86 -0.48
CA LYS A 92 -3.31 -9.93 -1.16
C LYS A 92 -2.38 -9.37 -2.22
N ASP A 93 -2.74 -8.26 -2.87
CA ASP A 93 -1.88 -7.58 -3.83
C ASP A 93 -0.69 -6.92 -3.13
N VAL A 94 -0.93 -6.31 -1.96
CA VAL A 94 0.14 -5.74 -1.12
C VAL A 94 1.10 -6.84 -0.64
N LEU A 95 0.56 -7.96 -0.16
CA LEU A 95 1.34 -9.12 0.23
C LEU A 95 2.18 -9.67 -0.94
N ALA A 96 1.57 -9.79 -2.12
CA ALA A 96 2.28 -10.22 -3.33
C ALA A 96 3.41 -9.27 -3.71
N GLY A 97 3.24 -7.96 -3.53
CA GLY A 97 4.30 -6.97 -3.71
C GLY A 97 5.46 -7.17 -2.73
N GLY A 98 5.16 -7.42 -1.46
CA GLY A 98 6.17 -7.78 -0.46
C GLY A 98 6.93 -9.07 -0.83
N GLN A 99 6.19 -10.10 -1.22
CA GLN A 99 6.77 -11.38 -1.68
C GLN A 99 7.65 -11.19 -2.93
N TYR A 100 7.21 -10.37 -3.88
CA TYR A 100 8.02 -10.02 -5.06
C TYR A 100 9.36 -9.39 -4.66
N LEU A 101 9.37 -8.47 -3.71
CA LEU A 101 10.62 -7.87 -3.21
C LEU A 101 11.57 -8.93 -2.64
N LEU A 102 11.06 -9.96 -1.95
CA LEU A 102 11.89 -11.06 -1.42
C LEU A 102 12.51 -11.93 -2.51
N THR A 103 11.94 -11.97 -3.72
CA THR A 103 12.52 -12.73 -4.85
C THR A 103 13.65 -12.00 -5.54
N ARG A 104 13.83 -10.70 -5.28
CA ARG A 104 14.85 -9.89 -5.92
C ARG A 104 16.22 -10.13 -5.27
N SER A 105 17.22 -10.32 -6.08
CA SER A 105 18.60 -10.54 -5.62
C SER A 105 19.25 -9.29 -5.01
N ASP A 106 18.73 -8.10 -5.33
CA ASP A 106 19.21 -6.81 -4.86
C ASP A 106 18.47 -6.29 -3.59
N VAL A 107 17.50 -7.04 -3.07
CA VAL A 107 16.79 -6.71 -1.84
C VAL A 107 17.36 -7.49 -0.66
N ASP A 108 17.53 -6.81 0.46
CA ASP A 108 17.80 -7.44 1.75
C ASP A 108 16.46 -7.91 2.37
N PRO A 109 16.19 -9.21 2.44
CA PRO A 109 14.91 -9.73 2.91
C PRO A 109 14.65 -9.46 4.40
N SER A 110 15.67 -9.12 5.17
CA SER A 110 15.54 -8.77 6.58
C SER A 110 15.16 -7.30 6.81
N ARG A 111 15.16 -6.49 5.75
CA ARG A 111 14.94 -5.02 5.83
C ARG A 111 13.89 -4.55 4.83
N VAL A 112 12.70 -5.12 4.91
CA VAL A 112 11.54 -4.70 4.10
C VAL A 112 10.56 -3.93 4.98
N GLY A 113 10.30 -2.68 4.63
CA GLY A 113 9.34 -1.81 5.28
C GLY A 113 8.12 -1.53 4.40
N ILE A 114 7.14 -0.84 4.97
CA ILE A 114 5.92 -0.44 4.27
C ILE A 114 5.43 0.90 4.78
N TRP A 115 4.85 1.74 3.93
CA TRP A 115 4.18 2.94 4.35
C TRP A 115 2.99 3.29 3.48
N GLY A 116 2.02 3.98 4.06
CA GLY A 116 0.83 4.40 3.34
C GLY A 116 -0.03 5.40 4.10
N LEU A 117 -0.95 6.04 3.38
CA LEU A 117 -1.89 7.02 3.92
C LEU A 117 -3.33 6.52 3.80
N SER A 118 -4.17 6.82 4.81
CA SER A 118 -5.61 6.58 4.78
C SER A 118 -5.90 5.08 4.60
N TYR A 119 -6.57 4.66 3.54
CA TYR A 119 -6.75 3.24 3.25
C TYR A 119 -5.39 2.50 3.07
N GLY A 120 -4.37 3.19 2.54
CA GLY A 120 -3.00 2.66 2.49
C GLY A 120 -2.38 2.50 3.88
N GLY A 121 -2.74 3.35 4.84
CA GLY A 121 -2.39 3.20 6.26
C GLY A 121 -3.02 1.95 6.87
N LEU A 122 -4.31 1.71 6.62
CA LEU A 122 -4.99 0.46 7.02
C LEU A 122 -4.26 -0.77 6.48
N LEU A 123 -3.93 -0.78 5.18
CA LEU A 123 -3.21 -1.90 4.56
C LEU A 123 -1.79 -2.05 5.14
N THR A 124 -1.13 -0.95 5.50
CA THR A 124 0.16 -0.94 6.20
C THR A 124 0.06 -1.63 7.57
N SER A 125 -0.93 -1.27 8.36
CA SER A 125 -1.16 -1.92 9.67
C SER A 125 -1.52 -3.39 9.54
N GLN A 126 -2.31 -3.76 8.53
CA GLN A 126 -2.60 -5.16 8.24
C GLN A 126 -1.34 -5.94 7.85
N ALA A 127 -0.45 -5.32 7.06
CA ALA A 127 0.81 -5.94 6.67
C ALA A 127 1.71 -6.23 7.88
N LEU A 128 1.83 -5.28 8.79
CA LEU A 128 2.60 -5.45 10.03
C LEU A 128 1.98 -6.51 10.96
N ALA A 129 0.66 -6.55 11.07
CA ALA A 129 -0.04 -7.47 11.95
C ALA A 129 -0.06 -8.91 11.41
N ARG A 130 -0.20 -9.10 10.09
CA ARG A 130 -0.41 -10.40 9.46
C ARG A 130 0.86 -11.03 8.91
N ASN A 131 1.79 -10.20 8.44
CA ASN A 131 3.00 -10.65 7.75
C ASN A 131 4.25 -9.91 8.24
N SER A 132 4.46 -9.91 9.58
CA SER A 132 5.67 -9.41 10.22
C SER A 132 6.93 -10.24 9.87
N ASP A 133 6.73 -11.42 9.32
CA ASP A 133 7.78 -12.23 8.69
C ASP A 133 8.37 -11.55 7.44
N ILE A 134 7.59 -10.73 6.74
CA ILE A 134 8.01 -9.94 5.56
C ILE A 134 8.27 -8.49 5.95
N PHE A 135 7.27 -7.81 6.50
CA PHE A 135 7.31 -6.37 6.79
C PHE A 135 7.85 -6.12 8.19
N LYS A 136 9.08 -5.57 8.28
CA LYS A 136 9.81 -5.39 9.54
C LYS A 136 9.53 -4.07 10.23
N ALA A 137 9.09 -3.07 9.49
CA ALA A 137 8.72 -1.74 9.97
C ALA A 137 7.66 -1.13 9.08
N GLY A 138 6.87 -0.20 9.64
CA GLY A 138 5.86 0.50 8.84
C GLY A 138 5.56 1.88 9.37
N VAL A 139 5.08 2.74 8.47
CA VAL A 139 4.56 4.07 8.78
C VAL A 139 3.13 4.15 8.28
N ASP A 140 2.20 4.08 9.22
CA ASP A 140 0.79 4.29 8.98
C ASP A 140 0.44 5.76 9.17
N LEU A 141 0.07 6.42 8.09
CA LEU A 141 -0.36 7.82 8.13
C LEU A 141 -1.88 7.90 8.04
N ALA A 142 -2.51 8.25 9.16
CA ALA A 142 -3.95 8.45 9.25
C ALA A 142 -4.75 7.28 8.65
N GLY A 143 -4.38 6.04 9.00
CA GLY A 143 -5.06 4.83 8.53
C GLY A 143 -6.54 4.83 8.92
N VAL A 144 -7.38 4.36 8.01
CA VAL A 144 -8.81 4.20 8.26
C VAL A 144 -9.02 2.90 9.04
N HIS A 145 -8.78 2.94 10.33
CA HIS A 145 -9.00 1.80 11.19
C HIS A 145 -10.46 1.71 11.60
N LEU A 146 -11.01 0.52 11.60
CA LEU A 146 -12.37 0.25 12.10
C LEU A 146 -12.43 0.26 13.64
N GLU A 147 -11.49 0.94 14.26
CA GLU A 147 -11.45 1.17 15.71
C GLU A 147 -12.62 2.01 16.21
N GLY A 148 -13.32 2.70 15.31
CA GLY A 148 -14.64 3.20 15.59
C GLY A 148 -15.56 2.12 16.17
N ASN A 149 -15.25 0.86 15.96
CA ASN A 149 -15.90 -0.28 16.60
C ASN A 149 -15.65 -0.36 18.10
N SER A 150 -14.63 0.26 18.62
CA SER A 150 -14.38 0.40 20.05
C SER A 150 -15.06 1.63 20.65
N LEU A 151 -15.55 2.55 19.82
CA LEU A 151 -16.38 3.67 20.22
C LEU A 151 -17.82 3.19 20.35
N ASP A 152 -18.67 4.02 20.95
CA ASP A 152 -20.08 3.70 21.11
C ASP A 152 -20.73 3.32 19.76
N PRO A 153 -21.16 2.05 19.58
CA PRO A 153 -21.75 1.59 18.31
C PRO A 153 -23.09 2.28 17.99
N GLU A 154 -23.72 2.90 18.97
CA GLU A 154 -24.97 3.64 18.80
C GLU A 154 -24.75 5.10 18.41
N SER A 155 -23.52 5.60 18.45
CA SER A 155 -23.24 6.97 18.06
C SER A 155 -23.48 7.19 16.57
N VAL A 156 -24.00 8.37 16.24
CA VAL A 156 -24.19 8.78 14.83
C VAL A 156 -22.87 8.86 14.09
N SER A 157 -21.82 9.29 14.77
CA SER A 157 -20.46 9.38 14.20
C SER A 157 -19.91 7.99 13.87
N TYR A 158 -20.11 7.01 14.75
CA TYR A 158 -19.70 5.62 14.49
C TYR A 158 -20.44 5.04 13.28
N LYS A 159 -21.76 5.15 13.24
CA LYS A 159 -22.58 4.62 12.14
C LYS A 159 -22.19 5.28 10.81
N SER A 160 -21.96 6.58 10.80
CA SER A 160 -21.53 7.32 9.61
C SER A 160 -20.15 6.88 9.13
N SER A 161 -19.19 6.74 10.05
CA SER A 161 -17.83 6.28 9.72
C SER A 161 -17.83 4.85 9.18
N ALA A 162 -18.59 3.95 9.82
CA ALA A 162 -18.70 2.56 9.40
C ALA A 162 -19.33 2.43 8.01
N ILE A 163 -20.40 3.18 7.75
CA ILE A 163 -21.08 3.20 6.45
C ILE A 163 -20.15 3.75 5.38
N SER A 164 -19.48 4.88 5.61
CA SER A 164 -18.56 5.44 4.62
C SER A 164 -17.36 4.55 4.36
N ALA A 165 -16.90 3.79 5.35
CA ALA A 165 -15.81 2.84 5.17
C ALA A 165 -16.23 1.55 4.44
N ILE A 166 -17.51 1.21 4.44
CA ILE A 166 -18.06 -0.03 3.84
C ILE A 166 -18.77 0.27 2.52
N ASP A 167 -19.58 1.31 2.47
CA ASP A 167 -20.49 1.60 1.35
C ASP A 167 -19.99 2.75 0.46
N GLY A 168 -19.07 3.56 0.92
CA GLY A 168 -18.49 4.69 0.18
C GLY A 168 -17.38 4.32 -0.80
N TRP A 169 -17.09 3.03 -0.95
CA TRP A 169 -16.07 2.49 -1.84
C TRP A 169 -16.74 1.72 -3.01
#